data_e8c746e775301e98d035d0170f187d49
#
_entry.id   e8c746e775301e98d035d0170f187d49
#
_cell.length_a   1.000
_cell.length_b   1.000
_cell.length_c   1.000
_cell.angle_alpha   90.00
_cell.angle_beta   90.00
_cell.angle_gamma   90.00
#
_symmetry.space_group_name_H-M   'P 1'
#
loop_
_entity.id
_entity.type
_entity.pdbx_description
1 polymer ?
#
loop_
_entity_poly.entity_id
_entity_poly.type
_entity_poly.pdbx_seq_one_letter_code
_entity_poly.pdbx_strand_id
1 'polypeptide(L)'
;MTAEPKVRAPEHARRLRYVGIGAGIAAWAAVMLWFAIKIVPLDVYWMSYYAADYTHGFVRRGLAGELVHSVPGHYFAATLSLRWLSTAVYLCALATVAGVILVGRPRSGRRLMVAMLIPLLPFGVPFAAYSARPDLFGGATLALFSCALVVARSRAVATAWCAAYGAAIAALTLVHEAVGLQFALGSVLAVLVLGSALKNSWGLGALLAVVPGVVATAAVAAFGRHDVAAQLCASVPHRLMPNPFATVTSPTTLLRYVIDGRTRQTDYHDWVCRNVMPNYDNGIGDAIRTVGHIGIVGLTMSLLFGAAAVVATMWGLGNASGVPLDAFVEALRGRMAWVIAALLLVSPVFLTGYDWTRWLTVVALDVGVVFILFAARRPEMDQEPSPKALQRFVVLAIALALIPIGTVPGFGGPRMI
;
A
#
# COMPACT_ATOMS: atom_id res chain seq x y z
N MET A 1 15.95 26.85 44.44
CA MET A 1 16.15 25.88 43.34
C MET A 1 16.31 26.67 42.05
N THR A 2 17.56 26.95 41.66
CA THR A 2 17.89 27.65 40.40
C THR A 2 17.84 26.64 39.27
N ALA A 3 16.88 26.83 38.34
CA ALA A 3 16.80 26.01 37.15
C ALA A 3 18.06 26.24 36.28
N GLU A 4 18.86 25.19 36.09
CA GLU A 4 19.97 25.22 35.13
C GLU A 4 19.47 25.61 33.73
N PRO A 5 20.13 26.55 33.04
CA PRO A 5 19.78 26.91 31.69
C PRO A 5 20.04 25.68 30.76
N LYS A 6 18.97 25.08 30.20
CA LYS A 6 19.09 24.05 29.16
C LYS A 6 19.88 24.65 27.99
N VAL A 7 21.13 24.27 27.84
CA VAL A 7 21.98 24.63 26.70
C VAL A 7 21.33 24.04 25.45
N ARG A 8 20.68 24.88 24.65
CA ARG A 8 20.15 24.49 23.35
C ARG A 8 21.35 24.17 22.43
N ALA A 9 21.41 22.97 21.90
CA ALA A 9 22.39 22.65 20.87
C ALA A 9 22.32 23.69 19.74
N PRO A 10 23.47 24.17 19.23
CA PRO A 10 23.48 25.18 18.18
C PRO A 10 22.62 24.70 16.98
N GLU A 11 21.81 25.60 16.45
CA GLU A 11 20.83 25.33 15.38
C GLU A 11 21.45 24.62 14.18
N HIS A 12 22.70 24.94 13.88
CA HIS A 12 23.49 24.30 12.82
C HIS A 12 23.72 22.81 13.07
N ALA A 13 24.08 22.39 14.28
CA ALA A 13 24.28 20.97 14.62
C ALA A 13 22.98 20.17 14.54
N ARG A 14 21.85 20.80 14.89
CA ARG A 14 20.52 20.19 14.73
C ARG A 14 20.18 19.97 13.26
N ARG A 15 20.37 20.98 12.42
CA ARG A 15 20.12 20.91 10.98
C ARG A 15 20.94 19.80 10.32
N LEU A 16 22.25 19.74 10.61
CA LEU A 16 23.14 18.70 10.09
C LEU A 16 22.66 17.29 10.47
N ARG A 17 22.18 17.10 11.70
CA ARG A 17 21.65 15.80 12.15
C ARG A 17 20.46 15.35 11.30
N TYR A 18 19.45 16.21 11.10
CA TYR A 18 18.28 15.85 10.28
C TYR A 18 18.63 15.65 8.82
N VAL A 19 19.55 16.45 8.27
CA VAL A 19 20.05 16.26 6.91
C VAL A 19 20.77 14.93 6.78
N GLY A 20 21.62 14.55 7.74
CA GLY A 20 22.31 13.26 7.73
C GLY A 20 21.35 12.07 7.79
N ILE A 21 20.34 12.11 8.68
CA ILE A 21 19.31 11.06 8.76
C ILE A 21 18.53 10.99 7.45
N GLY A 22 18.08 12.13 6.91
CA GLY A 22 17.34 12.17 5.65
C GLY A 22 18.14 11.63 4.46
N ALA A 23 19.42 11.97 4.39
CA ALA A 23 20.33 11.43 3.36
C ALA A 23 20.51 9.91 3.49
N GLY A 24 20.66 9.41 4.72
CA GLY A 24 20.74 7.97 4.99
C GLY A 24 19.49 7.23 4.56
N ILE A 25 18.30 7.77 4.86
CA ILE A 25 17.01 7.19 4.43
C ILE A 25 16.86 7.24 2.91
N ALA A 26 17.26 8.34 2.26
CA ALA A 26 17.22 8.45 0.80
C ALA A 26 18.16 7.43 0.12
N ALA A 27 19.37 7.26 0.65
CA ALA A 27 20.32 6.26 0.17
C ALA A 27 19.78 4.84 0.35
N TRP A 28 19.18 4.53 1.52
CA TRP A 28 18.53 3.25 1.77
C TRP A 28 17.37 3.00 0.79
N ALA A 29 16.51 4.00 0.56
CA ALA A 29 15.40 3.89 -0.38
C ALA A 29 15.89 3.62 -1.82
N ALA A 30 16.96 4.31 -2.24
CA ALA A 30 17.60 4.08 -3.54
C ALA A 30 18.15 2.65 -3.66
N VAL A 31 18.79 2.13 -2.60
CA VAL A 31 19.27 0.74 -2.55
C VAL A 31 18.10 -0.24 -2.66
N MET A 32 16.98 -0.04 -1.92
CA MET A 32 15.80 -0.90 -1.99
C MET A 32 15.21 -0.94 -3.41
N LEU A 33 15.09 0.21 -4.07
CA LEU A 33 14.60 0.29 -5.45
C LEU A 33 15.58 -0.36 -6.43
N TRP A 34 16.87 -0.14 -6.26
CA TRP A 34 17.91 -0.79 -7.08
C TRP A 34 17.85 -2.32 -6.96
N PHE A 35 17.69 -2.85 -5.73
CA PHE A 35 17.48 -4.28 -5.50
C PHE A 35 16.25 -4.81 -6.26
N ALA A 36 15.12 -4.10 -6.20
CA ALA A 36 13.89 -4.50 -6.88
C ALA A 36 14.01 -4.47 -8.42
N ILE A 37 14.85 -3.56 -8.96
CA ILE A 37 15.03 -3.42 -10.40
C ILE A 37 16.07 -4.40 -10.94
N LYS A 38 17.18 -4.59 -10.22
CA LYS A 38 18.39 -5.25 -10.75
C LYS A 38 18.68 -6.61 -10.13
N ILE A 39 18.41 -6.77 -8.82
CA ILE A 39 18.81 -7.98 -8.11
C ILE A 39 17.64 -8.97 -8.03
N VAL A 40 16.43 -8.53 -7.66
CA VAL A 40 15.26 -9.40 -7.54
C VAL A 40 14.11 -8.86 -8.41
N PRO A 41 14.26 -8.86 -9.77
CA PRO A 41 13.22 -8.39 -10.66
C PRO A 41 12.04 -9.38 -10.64
N LEU A 42 10.95 -9.01 -9.98
CA LEU A 42 9.73 -9.81 -9.90
C LEU A 42 8.75 -9.47 -11.04
N ASP A 43 9.24 -8.92 -12.14
CA ASP A 43 8.41 -8.39 -13.23
C ASP A 43 7.58 -9.50 -13.89
N VAL A 44 8.09 -10.73 -14.01
CA VAL A 44 7.32 -11.88 -14.53
C VAL A 44 6.00 -12.07 -13.77
N TYR A 45 6.01 -11.82 -12.46
CA TYR A 45 4.82 -11.91 -11.61
C TYR A 45 3.96 -10.65 -11.67
N TRP A 46 4.58 -9.47 -11.54
CA TRP A 46 3.81 -8.23 -11.48
C TRP A 46 3.12 -7.89 -12.81
N MET A 47 3.75 -8.20 -13.93
CA MET A 47 3.16 -8.01 -15.26
C MET A 47 1.95 -8.91 -15.51
N SER A 48 1.89 -10.10 -14.88
CA SER A 48 0.78 -11.03 -15.03
C SER A 48 -0.57 -10.49 -14.52
N TYR A 49 -0.56 -9.47 -13.66
CA TYR A 49 -1.79 -8.79 -13.23
C TYR A 49 -2.50 -8.01 -14.34
N TYR A 50 -1.81 -7.75 -15.46
CA TYR A 50 -2.29 -7.00 -16.61
C TYR A 50 -2.51 -7.91 -17.82
N ALA A 51 -2.54 -9.23 -17.64
CA ALA A 51 -2.63 -10.19 -18.73
C ALA A 51 -4.07 -10.54 -19.13
N ALA A 52 -5.04 -10.39 -18.26
CA ALA A 52 -6.44 -10.67 -18.55
C ALA A 52 -7.16 -9.45 -19.12
N ASP A 53 -7.97 -9.64 -20.15
CA ASP A 53 -8.80 -8.63 -20.82
C ASP A 53 -10.26 -9.08 -20.95
N TYR A 54 -11.09 -8.27 -21.62
CA TYR A 54 -12.50 -8.57 -21.84
C TYR A 54 -12.82 -9.27 -23.17
N THR A 55 -11.81 -9.72 -23.92
CA THR A 55 -12.00 -10.42 -25.22
C THR A 55 -12.90 -11.64 -25.07
N HIS A 56 -12.84 -12.32 -23.93
CA HIS A 56 -13.63 -13.52 -23.64
C HIS A 56 -14.80 -13.26 -22.69
N GLY A 57 -15.26 -12.00 -22.58
CA GLY A 57 -16.37 -11.57 -21.74
C GLY A 57 -15.93 -10.84 -20.48
N PHE A 58 -16.87 -10.53 -19.60
CA PHE A 58 -16.57 -9.80 -18.37
C PHE A 58 -15.84 -10.72 -17.38
N VAL A 59 -14.55 -10.48 -17.23
CA VAL A 59 -13.67 -11.23 -16.31
C VAL A 59 -13.09 -10.30 -15.26
N ARG A 60 -12.72 -10.84 -14.09
CA ARG A 60 -12.00 -10.06 -13.08
C ARG A 60 -10.67 -9.55 -13.66
N ARG A 61 -10.24 -8.35 -13.27
CA ARG A 61 -9.00 -7.69 -13.73
C ARG A 61 -8.94 -7.39 -15.23
N GLY A 62 -10.06 -7.55 -15.97
CA GLY A 62 -10.05 -7.40 -17.42
C GLY A 62 -9.72 -5.99 -17.90
N LEU A 63 -10.07 -4.94 -17.13
CA LEU A 63 -9.80 -3.56 -17.54
C LEU A 63 -8.28 -3.29 -17.71
N ALA A 64 -7.44 -3.96 -16.93
CA ALA A 64 -6.00 -3.80 -17.03
C ALA A 64 -5.46 -4.32 -18.37
N GLY A 65 -5.90 -5.49 -18.80
CA GLY A 65 -5.53 -6.07 -20.09
C GLY A 65 -6.08 -5.27 -21.28
N GLU A 66 -7.28 -4.71 -21.17
CA GLU A 66 -7.81 -3.79 -22.19
C GLU A 66 -6.89 -2.58 -22.42
N LEU A 67 -6.37 -2.00 -21.33
CA LEU A 67 -5.41 -0.90 -21.43
C LEU A 67 -4.12 -1.34 -22.12
N VAL A 68 -3.65 -2.58 -21.90
CA VAL A 68 -2.48 -3.14 -22.57
C VAL A 68 -2.77 -3.40 -24.04
N HIS A 69 -3.93 -3.95 -24.38
CA HIS A 69 -4.36 -4.22 -25.77
C HIS A 69 -4.57 -2.94 -26.59
N SER A 70 -4.86 -1.82 -25.95
CA SER A 70 -4.96 -0.52 -26.65
C SER A 70 -3.63 -0.07 -27.29
N VAL A 71 -2.50 -0.75 -27.00
CA VAL A 71 -1.17 -0.48 -27.57
C VAL A 71 -0.68 -1.73 -28.33
N PRO A 72 -1.17 -1.98 -29.56
CA PRO A 72 -0.86 -3.20 -30.31
C PRO A 72 0.64 -3.40 -30.52
N GLY A 73 1.10 -4.65 -30.43
CA GLY A 73 2.51 -5.01 -30.64
C GLY A 73 3.48 -4.63 -29.50
N HIS A 74 2.99 -3.99 -28.42
CA HIS A 74 3.84 -3.49 -27.33
C HIS A 74 3.47 -4.09 -25.96
N TYR A 75 2.91 -5.29 -25.90
CA TYR A 75 2.44 -5.93 -24.67
C TYR A 75 3.43 -5.82 -23.51
N PHE A 76 4.68 -6.25 -23.70
CA PHE A 76 5.70 -6.24 -22.63
C PHE A 76 6.10 -4.82 -22.19
N ALA A 77 6.15 -3.88 -23.12
CA ALA A 77 6.44 -2.50 -22.80
C ALA A 77 5.26 -1.87 -22.02
N ALA A 78 4.03 -2.11 -22.44
CA ALA A 78 2.82 -1.59 -21.80
C ALA A 78 2.66 -2.16 -20.37
N THR A 79 2.74 -3.48 -20.20
CA THR A 79 2.62 -4.13 -18.89
C THR A 79 3.72 -3.72 -17.92
N LEU A 80 4.97 -3.64 -18.39
CA LEU A 80 6.10 -3.17 -17.58
C LEU A 80 5.94 -1.69 -17.21
N SER A 81 5.45 -0.86 -18.14
CA SER A 81 5.18 0.55 -17.86
C SER A 81 4.08 0.71 -16.80
N LEU A 82 2.97 -0.03 -16.89
CA LEU A 82 1.90 0.00 -15.87
C LEU A 82 2.42 -0.45 -14.49
N ARG A 83 3.22 -1.49 -14.46
CA ARG A 83 3.87 -1.97 -13.22
C ARG A 83 4.72 -0.86 -12.57
N TRP A 84 5.60 -0.20 -13.31
CA TRP A 84 6.45 0.84 -12.75
C TRP A 84 5.70 2.15 -12.52
N LEU A 85 4.68 2.45 -13.34
CA LEU A 85 3.79 3.58 -13.12
C LEU A 85 3.05 3.45 -11.78
N SER A 86 2.55 2.25 -11.43
CA SER A 86 1.89 2.03 -10.15
C SER A 86 2.83 2.36 -8.97
N THR A 87 4.07 1.91 -9.03
CA THR A 87 5.10 2.22 -8.01
C THR A 87 5.40 3.72 -7.95
N ALA A 88 5.60 4.36 -9.11
CA ALA A 88 5.94 5.78 -9.18
C ALA A 88 4.80 6.67 -8.65
N VAL A 89 3.56 6.44 -9.10
CA VAL A 89 2.38 7.19 -8.65
C VAL A 89 2.16 7.02 -7.15
N TYR A 90 2.35 5.82 -6.63
CA TYR A 90 2.24 5.55 -5.20
C TYR A 90 3.29 6.31 -4.38
N LEU A 91 4.56 6.26 -4.79
CA LEU A 91 5.63 7.00 -4.11
C LEU A 91 5.43 8.52 -4.21
N CYS A 92 4.95 9.04 -5.35
CA CYS A 92 4.59 10.44 -5.51
C CYS A 92 3.43 10.84 -4.59
N ALA A 93 2.45 9.96 -4.39
CA ALA A 93 1.34 10.21 -3.46
C ALA A 93 1.84 10.28 -2.00
N LEU A 94 2.73 9.37 -1.59
CA LEU A 94 3.36 9.43 -0.26
C LEU A 94 4.25 10.68 -0.09
N ALA A 95 4.97 11.08 -1.14
CA ALA A 95 5.74 12.32 -1.15
C ALA A 95 4.82 13.55 -1.04
N THR A 96 3.62 13.51 -1.64
CA THR A 96 2.60 14.56 -1.48
C THR A 96 2.12 14.65 -0.03
N VAL A 97 1.88 13.51 0.65
CA VAL A 97 1.56 13.49 2.08
C VAL A 97 2.68 14.14 2.89
N ALA A 98 3.95 13.79 2.63
CA ALA A 98 5.11 14.42 3.28
C ALA A 98 5.16 15.93 2.98
N GLY A 99 4.87 16.34 1.75
CA GLY A 99 4.79 17.74 1.33
C GLY A 99 3.74 18.53 2.13
N VAL A 100 2.54 17.98 2.31
CA VAL A 100 1.45 18.61 3.11
C VAL A 100 1.87 18.83 4.57
N ILE A 101 2.73 17.96 5.13
CA ILE A 101 3.24 18.11 6.49
C ILE A 101 4.27 19.24 6.59
N LEU A 102 5.10 19.41 5.56
CA LEU A 102 6.29 20.27 5.59
C LEU A 102 6.05 21.67 5.01
N VAL A 103 5.20 21.77 3.96
CA VAL A 103 5.00 23.02 3.21
C VAL A 103 4.05 23.96 3.95
N GLY A 104 4.42 25.25 4.03
CA GLY A 104 3.59 26.29 4.63
C GLY A 104 3.40 26.17 6.15
N ARG A 105 4.26 25.40 6.82
CA ARG A 105 4.22 25.16 8.27
C ARG A 105 5.59 25.40 8.90
N PRO A 106 5.65 25.68 10.23
CA PRO A 106 6.92 25.76 10.95
C PRO A 106 7.71 24.45 10.78
N ARG A 107 9.00 24.55 10.50
CA ARG A 107 9.90 23.38 10.37
C ARG A 107 10.30 22.85 11.75
N SER A 108 9.38 22.21 12.45
CA SER A 108 9.66 21.54 13.71
C SER A 108 10.40 20.21 13.51
N GLY A 109 11.13 19.76 14.51
CA GLY A 109 11.78 18.45 14.49
C GLY A 109 10.78 17.29 14.33
N ARG A 110 9.56 17.40 14.90
CA ARG A 110 8.52 16.38 14.78
C ARG A 110 7.98 16.24 13.35
N ARG A 111 7.75 17.35 12.64
CA ARG A 111 7.33 17.33 11.23
C ARG A 111 8.37 16.65 10.35
N LEU A 112 9.66 16.96 10.59
CA LEU A 112 10.75 16.28 9.89
C LEU A 112 10.81 14.79 10.19
N MET A 113 10.68 14.39 11.48
CA MET A 113 10.65 12.97 11.88
C MET A 113 9.52 12.21 11.19
N VAL A 114 8.28 12.74 11.20
CA VAL A 114 7.15 12.09 10.54
C VAL A 114 7.37 11.98 9.04
N ALA A 115 7.83 13.04 8.38
CA ALA A 115 8.09 13.00 6.93
C ALA A 115 9.19 11.99 6.56
N MET A 116 10.28 11.92 7.36
CA MET A 116 11.36 10.96 7.17
C MET A 116 10.96 9.52 7.50
N LEU A 117 9.95 9.32 8.36
CA LEU A 117 9.47 7.99 8.69
C LEU A 117 8.63 7.37 7.56
N ILE A 118 7.88 8.17 6.80
CA ILE A 118 6.98 7.68 5.73
C ILE A 118 7.66 6.67 4.80
N PRO A 119 8.83 6.90 4.19
CA PRO A 119 9.46 5.94 3.31
C PRO A 119 9.88 4.63 4.00
N LEU A 120 10.12 4.65 5.31
CA LEU A 120 10.56 3.48 6.09
C LEU A 120 9.38 2.64 6.60
N LEU A 121 8.18 3.22 6.73
CA LEU A 121 7.01 2.50 7.21
C LEU A 121 6.74 1.24 6.38
N PRO A 122 6.09 0.21 6.95
CA PRO A 122 5.77 -1.02 6.23
C PRO A 122 5.09 -0.79 4.89
N PHE A 123 4.23 0.21 4.79
CA PHE A 123 3.59 0.64 3.55
C PHE A 123 4.43 1.64 2.70
N GLY A 124 5.65 1.95 3.10
CA GLY A 124 6.55 2.89 2.41
C GLY A 124 7.22 2.29 1.17
N VAL A 125 8.51 2.59 1.01
CA VAL A 125 9.32 2.12 -0.13
C VAL A 125 9.35 0.60 -0.26
N PRO A 126 9.48 -0.19 0.83
CA PRO A 126 9.48 -1.65 0.72
C PRO A 126 8.21 -2.20 0.06
N PHE A 127 7.05 -1.72 0.48
CA PHE A 127 5.77 -2.12 -0.10
C PHE A 127 5.66 -1.70 -1.58
N ALA A 128 6.03 -0.46 -1.91
CA ALA A 128 6.01 0.04 -3.28
C ALA A 128 6.91 -0.76 -4.23
N ALA A 129 8.08 -1.22 -3.74
CA ALA A 129 9.05 -1.94 -4.55
C ALA A 129 8.71 -3.42 -4.73
N TYR A 130 8.26 -4.09 -3.64
CA TYR A 130 8.10 -5.55 -3.60
C TYR A 130 6.64 -6.02 -3.57
N SER A 131 5.67 -5.11 -3.50
CA SER A 131 4.24 -5.40 -3.65
C SER A 131 3.63 -4.62 -4.80
N ALA A 132 4.33 -4.55 -5.93
CA ALA A 132 3.99 -3.74 -7.11
C ALA A 132 2.76 -4.27 -7.89
N ARG A 133 1.69 -4.51 -7.17
CA ARG A 133 0.38 -4.92 -7.69
C ARG A 133 -0.47 -3.69 -8.01
N PRO A 134 -1.57 -3.83 -8.75
CA PRO A 134 -2.46 -2.71 -9.05
C PRO A 134 -3.07 -2.01 -7.83
N ASP A 135 -3.08 -2.63 -6.64
CA ASP A 135 -3.51 -2.01 -5.39
C ASP A 135 -2.64 -0.81 -4.96
N LEU A 136 -1.42 -0.65 -5.48
CA LEU A 136 -0.64 0.57 -5.32
C LEU A 136 -1.36 1.81 -5.88
N PHE A 137 -2.12 1.67 -6.99
CA PHE A 137 -2.96 2.76 -7.50
C PHE A 137 -4.07 3.12 -6.50
N GLY A 138 -4.68 2.12 -5.85
CA GLY A 138 -5.68 2.35 -4.81
C GLY A 138 -5.10 3.10 -3.62
N GLY A 139 -3.93 2.70 -3.12
CA GLY A 139 -3.22 3.38 -2.04
C GLY A 139 -2.81 4.82 -2.40
N ALA A 140 -2.34 5.05 -3.63
CA ALA A 140 -2.04 6.38 -4.13
C ALA A 140 -3.31 7.26 -4.18
N THR A 141 -4.41 6.71 -4.68
CA THR A 141 -5.71 7.39 -4.76
C THR A 141 -6.20 7.78 -3.36
N LEU A 142 -6.09 6.89 -2.37
CA LEU A 142 -6.43 7.18 -0.97
C LEU A 142 -5.55 8.30 -0.38
N ALA A 143 -4.24 8.25 -0.60
CA ALA A 143 -3.31 9.26 -0.08
C ALA A 143 -3.61 10.65 -0.68
N LEU A 144 -3.82 10.74 -1.99
CA LEU A 144 -4.18 11.98 -2.68
C LEU A 144 -5.57 12.50 -2.27
N PHE A 145 -6.56 11.61 -2.16
CA PHE A 145 -7.89 11.94 -1.65
C PHE A 145 -7.83 12.51 -0.23
N SER A 146 -7.05 11.89 0.65
CA SER A 146 -6.86 12.35 2.02
C SER A 146 -6.23 13.76 2.05
N CYS A 147 -5.23 14.02 1.20
CA CYS A 147 -4.65 15.35 1.03
C CYS A 147 -5.68 16.36 0.48
N ALA A 148 -6.50 15.96 -0.49
CA ALA A 148 -7.54 16.81 -1.06
C ALA A 148 -8.59 17.22 -0.03
N LEU A 149 -9.01 16.31 0.85
CA LEU A 149 -9.91 16.63 1.97
C LEU A 149 -9.29 17.62 2.98
N VAL A 150 -7.97 17.52 3.19
CA VAL A 150 -7.25 18.47 4.07
C VAL A 150 -7.33 19.90 3.56
N VAL A 151 -7.27 20.11 2.25
CA VAL A 151 -7.25 21.44 1.61
C VAL A 151 -8.63 21.91 1.15
N ALA A 152 -9.65 21.06 1.14
CA ALA A 152 -11.00 21.41 0.72
C ALA A 152 -11.62 22.46 1.65
N ARG A 153 -12.00 23.61 1.08
CA ARG A 153 -12.54 24.76 1.84
C ARG A 153 -14.06 24.84 1.82
N SER A 154 -14.71 24.14 0.89
CA SER A 154 -16.19 24.15 0.78
C SER A 154 -16.75 22.73 0.76
N ARG A 155 -18.02 22.60 1.21
CA ARG A 155 -18.74 21.34 1.18
C ARG A 155 -18.84 20.76 -0.24
N ALA A 156 -19.12 21.61 -1.24
CA ALA A 156 -19.27 21.18 -2.62
C ALA A 156 -17.97 20.54 -3.15
N VAL A 157 -16.82 21.19 -2.90
CA VAL A 157 -15.49 20.68 -3.29
C VAL A 157 -15.18 19.37 -2.57
N ALA A 158 -15.43 19.30 -1.25
CA ALA A 158 -15.17 18.06 -0.50
C ALA A 158 -16.07 16.91 -0.97
N THR A 159 -17.36 17.17 -1.25
CA THR A 159 -18.30 16.17 -1.80
C THR A 159 -17.87 15.71 -3.20
N ALA A 160 -17.41 16.63 -4.06
CA ALA A 160 -16.89 16.30 -5.38
C ALA A 160 -15.66 15.39 -5.29
N TRP A 161 -14.74 15.65 -4.34
CA TRP A 161 -13.60 14.75 -4.08
C TRP A 161 -14.02 13.36 -3.60
N CYS A 162 -15.07 13.26 -2.74
CA CYS A 162 -15.60 11.95 -2.33
C CYS A 162 -16.17 11.18 -3.54
N ALA A 163 -16.92 11.84 -4.41
CA ALA A 163 -17.48 11.22 -5.61
C ALA A 163 -16.39 10.81 -6.62
N ALA A 164 -15.41 11.69 -6.86
CA ALA A 164 -14.27 11.39 -7.74
C ALA A 164 -13.43 10.23 -7.23
N TYR A 165 -13.17 10.20 -5.92
CA TYR A 165 -12.48 9.07 -5.27
C TYR A 165 -13.26 7.77 -5.45
N GLY A 166 -14.57 7.76 -5.14
CA GLY A 166 -15.40 6.56 -5.31
C GLY A 166 -15.42 6.04 -6.75
N ALA A 167 -15.53 6.95 -7.74
CA ALA A 167 -15.46 6.59 -9.16
C ALA A 167 -14.08 6.00 -9.53
N ALA A 168 -12.99 6.59 -9.05
CA ALA A 168 -11.63 6.10 -9.27
C ALA A 168 -11.44 4.70 -8.65
N ILE A 169 -11.90 4.49 -7.40
CA ILE A 169 -11.83 3.17 -6.75
C ILE A 169 -12.68 2.14 -7.49
N ALA A 170 -13.87 2.50 -7.99
CA ALA A 170 -14.68 1.59 -8.80
C ALA A 170 -13.94 1.16 -10.09
N ALA A 171 -13.32 2.10 -10.81
CA ALA A 171 -12.51 1.79 -11.98
C ALA A 171 -11.30 0.90 -11.62
N LEU A 172 -10.59 1.22 -10.54
CA LEU A 172 -9.45 0.42 -10.06
C LEU A 172 -9.87 -0.97 -9.58
N THR A 173 -11.11 -1.15 -9.11
CA THR A 173 -11.66 -2.47 -8.77
C THR A 173 -11.77 -3.37 -10.00
N LEU A 174 -12.03 -2.82 -11.19
CA LEU A 174 -11.99 -3.58 -12.44
C LEU A 174 -10.58 -3.95 -12.89
N VAL A 175 -9.56 -3.25 -12.35
CA VAL A 175 -8.13 -3.60 -12.52
C VAL A 175 -7.67 -4.63 -11.48
N HIS A 176 -8.19 -4.55 -10.25
CA HIS A 176 -7.92 -5.50 -9.17
C HIS A 176 -9.08 -5.55 -8.19
N GLU A 177 -9.81 -6.65 -8.18
CA GLU A 177 -11.10 -6.84 -7.50
C GLU A 177 -11.13 -6.52 -6.00
N ALA A 178 -10.01 -6.64 -5.32
CA ALA A 178 -9.90 -6.37 -3.89
C ALA A 178 -9.86 -4.87 -3.53
N VAL A 179 -9.52 -3.99 -4.49
CA VAL A 179 -9.28 -2.55 -4.25
C VAL A 179 -10.52 -1.88 -3.65
N GLY A 180 -11.72 -2.19 -4.12
CA GLY A 180 -12.97 -1.61 -3.62
C GLY A 180 -13.22 -1.85 -2.14
N LEU A 181 -12.74 -2.98 -1.60
CA LEU A 181 -12.89 -3.34 -0.19
C LEU A 181 -11.68 -2.94 0.65
N GLN A 182 -10.47 -3.07 0.11
CA GLN A 182 -9.23 -2.81 0.82
C GLN A 182 -9.11 -1.38 1.36
N PHE A 183 -9.55 -0.40 0.58
CA PHE A 183 -9.42 1.02 0.90
C PHE A 183 -10.70 1.64 1.51
N ALA A 184 -11.70 0.82 1.84
CA ALA A 184 -12.93 1.27 2.48
C ALA A 184 -12.66 1.89 3.86
N LEU A 185 -11.80 1.25 4.66
CA LEU A 185 -11.44 1.76 5.99
C LEU A 185 -10.76 3.13 5.89
N GLY A 186 -9.73 3.25 5.06
CA GLY A 186 -8.98 4.49 4.88
C GLY A 186 -9.85 5.64 4.41
N SER A 187 -10.76 5.38 3.46
CA SER A 187 -11.66 6.40 2.92
C SER A 187 -12.68 6.89 3.95
N VAL A 188 -13.27 5.98 4.74
CA VAL A 188 -14.17 6.35 5.84
C VAL A 188 -13.44 7.18 6.88
N LEU A 189 -12.26 6.74 7.33
CA LEU A 189 -11.43 7.49 8.28
C LEU A 189 -11.07 8.88 7.74
N ALA A 190 -10.67 8.99 6.46
CA ALA A 190 -10.35 10.27 5.84
C ALA A 190 -11.55 11.23 5.86
N VAL A 191 -12.73 10.75 5.48
CA VAL A 191 -13.97 11.56 5.51
C VAL A 191 -14.32 12.01 6.92
N LEU A 192 -14.28 11.10 7.90
CA LEU A 192 -14.69 11.38 9.28
C LEU A 192 -13.72 12.31 10.02
N VAL A 193 -12.42 12.22 9.74
CA VAL A 193 -11.37 12.92 10.51
C VAL A 193 -10.83 14.13 9.76
N LEU A 194 -10.64 14.04 8.43
CA LEU A 194 -10.02 15.10 7.64
C LEU A 194 -11.05 16.00 6.96
N GLY A 195 -12.26 15.50 6.69
CA GLY A 195 -13.32 16.17 5.97
C GLY A 195 -14.03 17.26 6.77
N SER A 196 -13.32 18.25 7.30
CA SER A 196 -13.90 19.34 8.10
C SER A 196 -15.01 20.12 7.35
N ALA A 197 -14.89 20.26 6.03
CA ALA A 197 -15.91 20.88 5.17
C ALA A 197 -17.21 20.06 5.04
N LEU A 198 -17.18 18.75 5.40
CA LEU A 198 -18.32 17.83 5.36
C LEU A 198 -19.07 17.73 6.70
N LYS A 199 -18.84 18.62 7.65
CA LYS A 199 -19.27 18.54 9.05
C LYS A 199 -20.71 18.01 9.27
N ASN A 200 -21.65 18.38 8.40
CA ASN A 200 -23.06 17.95 8.49
C ASN A 200 -23.46 16.93 7.39
N SER A 201 -22.51 16.47 6.57
CA SER A 201 -22.76 15.56 5.45
C SER A 201 -21.67 14.48 5.28
N TRP A 202 -20.93 14.20 6.36
CA TRP A 202 -19.86 13.19 6.36
C TRP A 202 -20.40 11.81 5.97
N GLY A 203 -21.65 11.44 6.35
CA GLY A 203 -22.28 10.19 5.95
C GLY A 203 -22.44 10.08 4.43
N LEU A 204 -22.93 11.15 3.76
CA LEU A 204 -23.00 11.19 2.30
C LEU A 204 -21.60 11.09 1.69
N GLY A 205 -20.62 11.82 2.24
CA GLY A 205 -19.23 11.74 1.79
C GLY A 205 -18.66 10.33 1.87
N ALA A 206 -18.88 9.62 2.98
CA ALA A 206 -18.45 8.25 3.18
C ALA A 206 -19.14 7.29 2.18
N LEU A 207 -20.45 7.43 1.98
CA LEU A 207 -21.17 6.63 0.98
C LEU A 207 -20.66 6.86 -0.44
N LEU A 208 -20.48 8.12 -0.85
CA LEU A 208 -19.92 8.45 -2.17
C LEU A 208 -18.50 7.88 -2.37
N ALA A 209 -17.70 7.84 -1.32
CA ALA A 209 -16.35 7.30 -1.39
C ALA A 209 -16.29 5.77 -1.44
N VAL A 210 -17.20 5.07 -0.74
CA VAL A 210 -17.11 3.62 -0.54
C VAL A 210 -18.02 2.83 -1.49
N VAL A 211 -19.29 3.28 -1.65
CA VAL A 211 -20.31 2.48 -2.35
C VAL A 211 -19.92 2.13 -3.80
N PRO A 212 -19.35 3.05 -4.61
CA PRO A 212 -18.98 2.70 -5.98
C PRO A 212 -17.99 1.54 -6.06
N GLY A 213 -16.97 1.51 -5.18
CA GLY A 213 -16.00 0.42 -5.10
C GLY A 213 -16.62 -0.90 -4.66
N VAL A 214 -17.50 -0.87 -3.65
CA VAL A 214 -18.23 -2.06 -3.17
C VAL A 214 -19.13 -2.62 -4.27
N VAL A 215 -19.87 -1.76 -4.98
CA VAL A 215 -20.74 -2.17 -6.10
C VAL A 215 -19.90 -2.79 -7.23
N ALA A 216 -18.76 -2.20 -7.57
CA ALA A 216 -17.85 -2.76 -8.58
C ALA A 216 -17.31 -4.14 -8.15
N THR A 217 -16.91 -4.30 -6.86
CA THR A 217 -16.48 -5.61 -6.33
C THR A 217 -17.61 -6.63 -6.39
N ALA A 218 -18.82 -6.25 -5.97
CA ALA A 218 -20.00 -7.14 -6.05
C ALA A 218 -20.34 -7.51 -7.50
N ALA A 219 -20.22 -6.56 -8.43
CA ALA A 219 -20.45 -6.83 -9.86
C ALA A 219 -19.42 -7.83 -10.43
N VAL A 220 -18.12 -7.68 -10.08
CA VAL A 220 -17.09 -8.64 -10.47
C VAL A 220 -17.36 -10.01 -9.86
N ALA A 221 -17.80 -10.08 -8.62
CA ALA A 221 -18.10 -11.34 -7.94
C ALA A 221 -19.34 -12.05 -8.50
N ALA A 222 -20.36 -11.27 -8.89
CA ALA A 222 -21.64 -11.83 -9.35
C ALA A 222 -21.68 -12.15 -10.87
N PHE A 223 -21.00 -11.34 -11.67
CA PHE A 223 -21.06 -11.40 -13.13
C PHE A 223 -19.73 -11.77 -13.79
N GLY A 224 -18.64 -11.83 -12.99
CA GLY A 224 -17.33 -12.23 -13.50
C GLY A 224 -17.37 -13.64 -14.06
N ARG A 225 -16.95 -13.78 -15.32
CA ARG A 225 -16.93 -15.08 -16.00
C ARG A 225 -15.81 -15.95 -15.44
N HIS A 226 -16.13 -17.23 -15.26
CA HIS A 226 -15.21 -18.30 -14.89
C HIS A 226 -15.00 -19.24 -16.09
N ASP A 227 -14.14 -20.23 -15.98
CA ASP A 227 -13.80 -21.19 -17.04
C ASP A 227 -13.23 -20.53 -18.30
N VAL A 228 -12.38 -19.52 -18.12
CA VAL A 228 -11.76 -18.75 -19.19
C VAL A 228 -10.23 -18.81 -19.20
N ALA A 229 -9.62 -19.53 -18.24
CA ALA A 229 -8.16 -19.60 -18.09
C ALA A 229 -7.43 -20.03 -19.35
N ALA A 230 -7.93 -21.08 -20.04
CA ALA A 230 -7.33 -21.56 -21.27
C ALA A 230 -7.42 -20.54 -22.42
N GLN A 231 -8.53 -19.81 -22.51
CA GLN A 231 -8.74 -18.78 -23.52
C GLN A 231 -7.83 -17.56 -23.26
N LEU A 232 -7.76 -17.11 -22.02
CA LEU A 232 -6.87 -16.03 -21.62
C LEU A 232 -5.39 -16.41 -21.80
N CYS A 233 -5.03 -17.67 -21.51
CA CYS A 233 -3.70 -18.18 -21.73
C CYS A 233 -3.27 -18.05 -23.19
N ALA A 234 -4.14 -18.41 -24.14
CA ALA A 234 -3.84 -18.34 -25.57
C ALA A 234 -3.46 -16.92 -26.06
N SER A 235 -3.88 -15.87 -25.36
CA SER A 235 -3.56 -14.48 -25.70
C SER A 235 -2.24 -13.97 -25.07
N VAL A 236 -1.65 -14.70 -24.12
CA VAL A 236 -0.40 -14.30 -23.47
C VAL A 236 0.79 -14.51 -24.43
N PRO A 237 1.63 -13.50 -24.69
CA PRO A 237 2.73 -13.65 -25.62
C PRO A 237 3.93 -14.40 -25.01
N HIS A 238 4.69 -15.10 -25.86
CA HIS A 238 5.93 -15.76 -25.51
C HIS A 238 7.10 -14.80 -25.41
N ARG A 239 7.85 -14.87 -24.31
CA ARG A 239 9.12 -14.15 -24.12
C ARG A 239 9.93 -14.74 -22.98
N LEU A 240 11.23 -14.96 -23.18
CA LEU A 240 12.14 -15.33 -22.10
C LEU A 240 12.36 -14.13 -21.16
N MET A 241 12.14 -14.33 -19.88
CA MET A 241 12.28 -13.31 -18.85
C MET A 241 13.01 -13.87 -17.61
N PRO A 242 13.77 -13.03 -16.88
CA PRO A 242 14.34 -13.40 -15.61
C PRO A 242 13.24 -13.81 -14.62
N ASN A 243 13.41 -14.97 -13.99
CA ASN A 243 12.46 -15.47 -12.99
C ASN A 243 13.17 -15.85 -11.68
N PRO A 244 13.20 -14.96 -10.69
CA PRO A 244 13.75 -15.25 -9.38
C PRO A 244 13.06 -16.42 -8.67
N PHE A 245 11.76 -16.62 -8.87
CA PHE A 245 11.03 -17.74 -8.26
C PHE A 245 11.52 -19.12 -8.73
N ALA A 246 11.98 -19.23 -9.97
CA ALA A 246 12.58 -20.45 -10.50
C ALA A 246 14.03 -20.64 -10.06
N THR A 247 14.67 -19.63 -9.49
CA THR A 247 16.08 -19.64 -9.09
C THR A 247 16.25 -19.86 -7.60
N VAL A 248 15.40 -19.19 -6.80
CA VAL A 248 15.48 -19.16 -5.33
C VAL A 248 14.53 -20.19 -4.76
N THR A 249 15.03 -21.40 -4.52
CA THR A 249 14.28 -22.52 -3.96
C THR A 249 14.63 -22.81 -2.49
N SER A 250 15.70 -22.20 -1.96
CA SER A 250 16.16 -22.34 -0.59
C SER A 250 16.94 -21.11 -0.12
N PRO A 251 17.18 -20.91 1.19
CA PRO A 251 18.01 -19.83 1.70
C PRO A 251 19.43 -19.81 1.11
N THR A 252 20.02 -20.99 0.87
CA THR A 252 21.36 -21.10 0.27
C THR A 252 21.37 -20.69 -1.20
N THR A 253 20.32 -21.00 -1.96
CA THR A 253 20.18 -20.56 -3.35
C THR A 253 19.89 -19.05 -3.42
N LEU A 254 19.22 -18.48 -2.42
CA LEU A 254 19.04 -17.02 -2.32
C LEU A 254 20.38 -16.32 -2.16
N LEU A 255 21.23 -16.78 -1.23
CA LEU A 255 22.54 -16.17 -1.03
C LEU A 255 23.40 -16.25 -2.29
N ARG A 256 23.46 -17.44 -2.93
CA ARG A 256 24.16 -17.63 -4.20
C ARG A 256 23.60 -16.73 -5.31
N TYR A 257 22.27 -16.62 -5.39
CA TYR A 257 21.62 -15.74 -6.35
C TYR A 257 22.02 -14.26 -6.18
N VAL A 258 22.04 -13.76 -4.93
CA VAL A 258 22.46 -12.39 -4.63
C VAL A 258 23.91 -12.13 -4.97
N ILE A 259 24.80 -13.13 -4.78
CA ILE A 259 26.25 -13.04 -5.05
C ILE A 259 26.52 -13.14 -6.55
N ASP A 260 25.96 -14.13 -7.23
CA ASP A 260 26.28 -14.45 -8.62
C ASP A 260 25.47 -13.65 -9.63
N GLY A 261 24.32 -13.08 -9.21
CA GLY A 261 23.42 -12.28 -10.06
C GLY A 261 22.79 -13.07 -11.22
N ARG A 262 22.87 -14.40 -11.20
CA ARG A 262 22.39 -15.27 -12.29
C ARG A 262 20.95 -15.71 -12.01
N THR A 263 20.01 -15.22 -12.83
CA THR A 263 18.60 -15.60 -12.79
C THR A 263 18.29 -16.62 -13.88
N ARG A 264 17.57 -17.69 -13.55
CA ARG A 264 17.00 -18.56 -14.58
C ARG A 264 16.04 -17.77 -15.45
N GLN A 265 16.10 -18.03 -16.75
CA GLN A 265 15.12 -17.50 -17.69
C GLN A 265 13.95 -18.46 -17.76
N THR A 266 12.74 -17.93 -17.78
CA THR A 266 11.50 -18.68 -17.95
C THR A 266 10.72 -18.03 -19.09
N ASP A 267 10.06 -18.84 -19.90
CA ASP A 267 9.08 -18.30 -20.86
C ASP A 267 7.91 -17.70 -20.09
N TYR A 268 7.59 -16.43 -20.37
CA TYR A 268 6.54 -15.68 -19.69
C TYR A 268 5.16 -16.32 -19.89
N HIS A 269 4.86 -16.74 -21.15
CA HIS A 269 3.61 -17.42 -21.48
C HIS A 269 3.45 -18.66 -20.59
N ASP A 270 4.42 -19.59 -20.62
CA ASP A 270 4.34 -20.86 -19.91
C ASP A 270 4.21 -20.64 -18.40
N TRP A 271 4.92 -19.65 -17.87
CA TRP A 271 4.88 -19.34 -16.44
C TRP A 271 3.52 -18.78 -16.02
N VAL A 272 2.97 -17.80 -16.78
CA VAL A 272 1.68 -17.17 -16.50
C VAL A 272 0.54 -18.18 -16.67
N CYS A 273 0.55 -18.98 -17.73
CA CYS A 273 -0.46 -20.00 -18.00
C CYS A 273 -0.48 -21.09 -16.91
N ARG A 274 0.66 -21.44 -16.35
CA ARG A 274 0.74 -22.44 -15.28
C ARG A 274 0.39 -21.90 -13.89
N ASN A 275 0.81 -20.66 -13.58
CA ASN A 275 0.77 -20.17 -12.19
C ASN A 275 -0.30 -19.11 -11.93
N VAL A 276 -0.79 -18.42 -12.97
CA VAL A 276 -1.70 -17.27 -12.82
C VAL A 276 -3.06 -17.54 -13.44
N MET A 277 -3.09 -17.97 -14.70
CA MET A 277 -4.34 -18.17 -15.44
C MET A 277 -5.31 -19.15 -14.78
N PRO A 278 -4.89 -20.27 -14.18
CA PRO A 278 -5.83 -21.19 -13.52
C PRO A 278 -6.68 -20.53 -12.42
N ASN A 279 -6.18 -19.44 -11.85
CA ASN A 279 -6.97 -18.70 -10.85
C ASN A 279 -8.24 -18.08 -11.45
N TYR A 280 -8.31 -17.83 -12.77
CA TYR A 280 -9.48 -17.24 -13.41
C TYR A 280 -10.64 -18.23 -13.54
N ASP A 281 -10.39 -19.52 -13.39
CA ASP A 281 -11.44 -20.55 -13.33
C ASP A 281 -11.99 -20.70 -11.90
N ASN A 282 -11.31 -20.14 -10.91
CA ASN A 282 -11.68 -20.27 -9.50
C ASN A 282 -12.78 -19.27 -9.11
N GLY A 283 -13.83 -19.80 -8.47
CA GLY A 283 -14.88 -19.02 -7.80
C GLY A 283 -14.50 -18.63 -6.37
N ILE A 284 -15.42 -17.93 -5.69
CA ILE A 284 -15.24 -17.51 -4.29
C ILE A 284 -15.02 -18.71 -3.35
N GLY A 285 -15.75 -19.82 -3.57
CA GLY A 285 -15.61 -21.04 -2.79
C GLY A 285 -14.22 -21.68 -2.91
N ASP A 286 -13.60 -21.60 -4.09
CA ASP A 286 -12.25 -22.10 -4.33
C ASP A 286 -11.21 -21.21 -3.62
N ALA A 287 -11.42 -19.89 -3.66
CA ALA A 287 -10.57 -18.94 -2.96
C ALA A 287 -10.58 -19.19 -1.45
N ILE A 288 -11.75 -19.41 -0.84
CA ILE A 288 -11.89 -19.75 0.59
C ILE A 288 -11.19 -21.08 0.89
N ARG A 289 -11.35 -22.10 0.05
CA ARG A 289 -10.67 -23.39 0.20
C ARG A 289 -9.15 -23.23 0.13
N THR A 290 -8.66 -22.41 -0.79
CA THR A 290 -7.22 -22.11 -0.91
C THR A 290 -6.67 -21.50 0.39
N VAL A 291 -7.39 -20.55 1.00
CA VAL A 291 -7.01 -19.99 2.32
C VAL A 291 -6.96 -21.09 3.38
N GLY A 292 -7.96 -21.99 3.40
CA GLY A 292 -7.98 -23.15 4.32
C GLY A 292 -6.78 -24.08 4.16
N HIS A 293 -6.31 -24.32 2.93
CA HIS A 293 -5.15 -25.17 2.65
C HIS A 293 -3.80 -24.59 3.10
N ILE A 294 -3.72 -23.26 3.32
CA ILE A 294 -2.51 -22.63 3.88
C ILE A 294 -2.21 -23.17 5.30
N GLY A 295 -3.25 -23.54 6.01
CA GLY A 295 -3.16 -24.06 7.35
C GLY A 295 -2.91 -22.98 8.41
N ILE A 296 -3.18 -23.37 9.66
CA ILE A 296 -3.19 -22.43 10.79
C ILE A 296 -1.81 -21.77 11.02
N VAL A 297 -0.71 -22.49 10.82
CA VAL A 297 0.64 -21.95 11.05
C VAL A 297 0.96 -20.83 10.06
N GLY A 298 0.74 -21.05 8.76
CA GLY A 298 0.99 -20.05 7.73
C GLY A 298 0.13 -18.79 7.91
N LEU A 299 -1.16 -18.98 8.21
CA LEU A 299 -2.08 -17.85 8.46
C LEU A 299 -1.72 -17.10 9.74
N THR A 300 -1.37 -17.81 10.83
CA THR A 300 -0.94 -17.18 12.08
C THR A 300 0.33 -16.36 11.90
N MET A 301 1.34 -16.89 11.19
CA MET A 301 2.56 -16.14 10.89
C MET A 301 2.26 -14.91 10.04
N SER A 302 1.42 -15.02 9.00
CA SER A 302 0.98 -13.88 8.19
C SER A 302 0.27 -12.83 9.03
N LEU A 303 -0.60 -13.25 9.96
CA LEU A 303 -1.30 -12.36 10.90
C LEU A 303 -0.32 -11.63 11.83
N LEU A 304 0.64 -12.35 12.42
CA LEU A 304 1.62 -11.77 13.35
C LEU A 304 2.50 -10.73 12.67
N PHE A 305 3.02 -11.02 11.48
CA PHE A 305 3.82 -10.05 10.72
C PHE A 305 3.00 -8.84 10.28
N GLY A 306 1.77 -9.06 9.83
CA GLY A 306 0.87 -7.97 9.48
C GLY A 306 0.47 -7.11 10.69
N ALA A 307 0.18 -7.75 11.84
CA ALA A 307 -0.10 -7.02 13.08
C ALA A 307 1.13 -6.22 13.53
N ALA A 308 2.34 -6.78 13.41
CA ALA A 308 3.58 -6.06 13.68
C ALA A 308 3.73 -4.82 12.78
N ALA A 309 3.33 -4.91 11.50
CA ALA A 309 3.33 -3.77 10.58
C ALA A 309 2.38 -2.66 11.04
N VAL A 310 1.16 -3.00 11.47
CA VAL A 310 0.19 -2.04 12.01
C VAL A 310 0.71 -1.39 13.29
N VAL A 311 1.19 -2.20 14.25
CA VAL A 311 1.72 -1.72 15.53
C VAL A 311 2.94 -0.83 15.33
N ALA A 312 3.92 -1.25 14.51
CA ALA A 312 5.11 -0.46 14.21
C ALA A 312 4.75 0.89 13.56
N THR A 313 3.77 0.89 12.66
CA THR A 313 3.25 2.12 12.04
C THR A 313 2.63 3.05 13.08
N MET A 314 1.68 2.58 13.85
CA MET A 314 0.94 3.44 14.79
C MET A 314 1.82 3.93 15.94
N TRP A 315 2.64 3.04 16.51
CA TRP A 315 3.58 3.40 17.54
C TRP A 315 4.63 4.40 17.03
N GLY A 316 5.17 4.14 15.83
CA GLY A 316 6.17 5.01 15.20
C GLY A 316 5.62 6.41 14.92
N LEU A 317 4.43 6.49 14.34
CA LEU A 317 3.77 7.75 14.03
C LEU A 317 3.38 8.51 15.30
N GLY A 318 2.83 7.85 16.33
CA GLY A 318 2.52 8.47 17.62
C GLY A 318 3.76 9.05 18.30
N ASN A 319 4.87 8.29 18.33
CA ASN A 319 6.13 8.76 18.92
C ASN A 319 6.76 9.92 18.12
N ALA A 320 6.78 9.82 16.78
CA ALA A 320 7.38 10.86 15.93
C ALA A 320 6.56 12.16 15.95
N SER A 321 5.24 12.08 15.85
CA SER A 321 4.33 13.24 15.86
C SER A 321 4.18 13.84 17.26
N GLY A 322 4.24 13.01 18.30
CA GLY A 322 3.89 13.38 19.67
C GLY A 322 2.39 13.55 19.90
N VAL A 323 1.58 13.20 18.92
CA VAL A 323 0.12 13.20 19.03
C VAL A 323 -0.31 11.84 19.59
N PRO A 324 -1.03 11.79 20.72
CA PRO A 324 -1.49 10.54 21.31
C PRO A 324 -2.56 9.89 20.43
N LEU A 325 -2.54 8.56 20.35
CA LEU A 325 -3.53 7.80 19.59
C LEU A 325 -4.96 8.02 20.12
N ASP A 326 -5.11 8.23 21.42
CA ASP A 326 -6.41 8.52 22.04
C ASP A 326 -7.06 9.77 21.46
N ALA A 327 -6.29 10.79 21.10
CA ALA A 327 -6.83 11.98 20.43
C ALA A 327 -7.40 11.67 19.03
N PHE A 328 -6.83 10.68 18.34
CA PHE A 328 -7.35 10.20 17.07
C PHE A 328 -8.64 9.39 17.25
N VAL A 329 -8.67 8.50 18.25
CA VAL A 329 -9.87 7.72 18.60
C VAL A 329 -11.00 8.65 19.07
N GLU A 330 -10.67 9.69 19.86
CA GLU A 330 -11.63 10.69 20.29
C GLU A 330 -12.26 11.46 19.13
N ALA A 331 -11.47 11.76 18.08
CA ALA A 331 -11.99 12.38 16.87
C ALA A 331 -13.03 11.52 16.12
N LEU A 332 -13.07 10.21 16.40
CA LEU A 332 -14.03 9.24 15.85
C LEU A 332 -15.22 8.99 16.79
N ARG A 333 -15.23 9.59 18.00
CA ARG A 333 -16.31 9.41 18.98
C ARG A 333 -17.68 9.73 18.37
N GLY A 334 -18.67 8.87 18.62
CA GLY A 334 -20.02 8.96 18.05
C GLY A 334 -20.14 8.53 16.59
N ARG A 335 -19.03 8.09 15.95
CA ARG A 335 -18.99 7.65 14.54
C ARG A 335 -18.37 6.26 14.37
N MET A 336 -18.11 5.56 15.46
CA MET A 336 -17.46 4.24 15.47
C MET A 336 -18.22 3.19 14.65
N ALA A 337 -19.54 3.30 14.55
CA ALA A 337 -20.34 2.38 13.72
C ALA A 337 -19.89 2.40 12.24
N TRP A 338 -19.50 3.56 11.69
CA TRP A 338 -18.97 3.68 10.34
C TRP A 338 -17.60 3.03 10.19
N VAL A 339 -16.75 3.17 11.20
CA VAL A 339 -15.42 2.53 11.22
C VAL A 339 -15.57 1.01 11.28
N ILE A 340 -16.47 0.51 12.14
CA ILE A 340 -16.76 -0.93 12.23
C ILE A 340 -17.34 -1.46 10.92
N ALA A 341 -18.28 -0.73 10.30
CA ALA A 341 -18.83 -1.12 9.00
C ALA A 341 -17.75 -1.18 7.91
N ALA A 342 -16.82 -0.22 7.89
CA ALA A 342 -15.69 -0.22 6.96
C ALA A 342 -14.73 -1.38 7.21
N LEU A 343 -14.43 -1.72 8.47
CA LEU A 343 -13.64 -2.91 8.83
C LEU A 343 -14.32 -4.20 8.39
N LEU A 344 -15.64 -4.29 8.54
CA LEU A 344 -16.41 -5.45 8.07
C LEU A 344 -16.36 -5.59 6.55
N LEU A 345 -16.28 -4.48 5.80
CA LEU A 345 -16.07 -4.51 4.33
C LEU A 345 -14.69 -5.02 3.94
N VAL A 346 -13.67 -4.85 4.78
CA VAL A 346 -12.34 -5.39 4.52
C VAL A 346 -12.27 -6.90 4.80
N SER A 347 -13.11 -7.44 5.69
CA SER A 347 -13.05 -8.83 6.15
C SER A 347 -13.14 -9.88 5.02
N PRO A 348 -13.97 -9.73 3.96
CA PRO A 348 -14.00 -10.69 2.85
C PRO A 348 -12.65 -10.90 2.16
N VAL A 349 -11.80 -9.86 2.15
CA VAL A 349 -10.46 -9.95 1.57
C VAL A 349 -9.59 -10.97 2.32
N PHE A 350 -9.72 -11.04 3.66
CA PHE A 350 -9.02 -12.03 4.49
C PHE A 350 -9.58 -13.44 4.34
N LEU A 351 -10.86 -13.57 4.00
CA LEU A 351 -11.51 -14.87 3.78
C LEU A 351 -11.16 -15.46 2.42
N THR A 352 -10.92 -14.61 1.41
CA THR A 352 -10.68 -15.04 0.02
C THR A 352 -9.23 -14.93 -0.41
N GLY A 353 -8.35 -14.35 0.41
CA GLY A 353 -6.94 -14.21 0.14
C GLY A 353 -6.09 -14.61 1.33
N TYR A 354 -4.96 -15.27 1.07
CA TYR A 354 -4.06 -15.79 2.11
C TYR A 354 -2.90 -14.84 2.46
N ASP A 355 -2.72 -13.76 1.72
CA ASP A 355 -1.61 -12.80 1.90
C ASP A 355 -1.94 -11.77 3.01
N TRP A 356 -2.21 -12.26 4.21
CA TRP A 356 -2.65 -11.44 5.35
C TRP A 356 -1.62 -10.42 5.81
N THR A 357 -0.32 -10.72 5.65
CA THR A 357 0.75 -9.73 5.92
C THR A 357 0.54 -8.47 5.07
N ARG A 358 0.28 -8.64 3.79
CA ARG A 358 0.04 -7.54 2.86
C ARG A 358 -1.27 -6.81 3.15
N TRP A 359 -2.35 -7.54 3.42
CA TRP A 359 -3.65 -6.92 3.74
C TRP A 359 -3.57 -6.03 4.98
N LEU A 360 -2.85 -6.48 6.01
CA LEU A 360 -2.63 -5.68 7.21
C LEU A 360 -1.66 -4.52 6.96
N THR A 361 -0.73 -4.65 6.02
CA THR A 361 0.08 -3.51 5.56
C THR A 361 -0.77 -2.45 4.86
N VAL A 362 -1.79 -2.85 4.10
CA VAL A 362 -2.77 -1.91 3.52
C VAL A 362 -3.62 -1.27 4.63
N VAL A 363 -4.05 -2.02 5.64
CA VAL A 363 -4.72 -1.44 6.83
C VAL A 363 -3.80 -0.45 7.55
N ALA A 364 -2.49 -0.73 7.65
CA ALA A 364 -1.52 0.20 8.20
C ALA A 364 -1.39 1.48 7.35
N LEU A 365 -1.48 1.38 6.02
CA LEU A 365 -1.55 2.53 5.12
C LEU A 365 -2.84 3.34 5.35
N ASP A 366 -3.99 2.68 5.37
CA ASP A 366 -5.31 3.29 5.56
C ASP A 366 -5.36 4.15 6.81
N VAL A 367 -4.95 3.59 7.93
CA VAL A 367 -4.95 4.30 9.22
C VAL A 367 -3.79 5.29 9.28
N GLY A 368 -2.61 4.88 8.81
CA GLY A 368 -1.37 5.65 8.90
C GLY A 368 -1.42 6.98 8.13
N VAL A 369 -1.87 6.97 6.88
CA VAL A 369 -1.99 8.18 6.06
C VAL A 369 -2.98 9.18 6.69
N VAL A 370 -4.13 8.69 7.15
CA VAL A 370 -5.14 9.55 7.77
C VAL A 370 -4.61 10.11 9.10
N PHE A 371 -3.95 9.26 9.94
CA PHE A 371 -3.34 9.70 11.17
C PHE A 371 -2.25 10.75 10.95
N ILE A 372 -1.37 10.57 9.96
CA ILE A 372 -0.32 11.53 9.60
C ILE A 372 -0.93 12.90 9.29
N LEU A 373 -1.97 12.96 8.46
CA LEU A 373 -2.63 14.20 8.05
C LEU A 373 -3.46 14.81 9.20
N PHE A 374 -4.05 13.99 10.06
CA PHE A 374 -4.69 14.43 11.30
C PHE A 374 -3.66 15.07 12.24
N ALA A 375 -2.55 14.38 12.50
CA ALA A 375 -1.48 14.87 13.35
C ALA A 375 -0.89 16.18 12.82
N ALA A 376 -0.75 16.34 11.50
CA ALA A 376 -0.23 17.56 10.88
C ALA A 376 -1.01 18.84 11.23
N ARG A 377 -2.27 18.70 11.69
CA ARG A 377 -3.13 19.82 12.12
C ARG A 377 -3.07 20.08 13.64
N ARG A 378 -2.34 19.25 14.38
CA ARG A 378 -2.27 19.33 15.84
C ARG A 378 -1.09 20.17 16.29
N PRO A 379 -1.23 20.95 17.38
CA PRO A 379 -0.16 21.81 17.89
C PRO A 379 1.07 21.02 18.38
N GLU A 380 0.89 19.75 18.76
CA GLU A 380 1.98 18.87 19.16
C GLU A 380 3.05 18.71 18.06
N MET A 381 2.62 18.74 16.79
CA MET A 381 3.52 18.65 15.63
C MET A 381 4.45 19.86 15.48
N ASP A 382 4.11 21.00 16.05
CA ASP A 382 4.93 22.22 15.98
C ASP A 382 5.98 22.28 17.10
N GLN A 383 5.93 21.32 18.04
CA GLN A 383 6.87 21.24 19.16
C GLN A 383 8.15 20.51 18.76
N GLU A 384 9.25 20.84 19.43
CA GLU A 384 10.49 20.08 19.28
C GLU A 384 10.39 18.73 20.01
N PRO A 385 10.93 17.65 19.43
CA PRO A 385 10.93 16.35 20.08
C PRO A 385 11.86 16.35 21.30
N SER A 386 11.46 15.61 22.33
CA SER A 386 12.38 15.34 23.45
C SER A 386 13.55 14.47 22.97
N PRO A 387 14.71 14.50 23.67
CA PRO A 387 15.85 13.62 23.35
C PRO A 387 15.45 12.13 23.30
N LYS A 388 14.58 11.68 24.20
CA LYS A 388 14.05 10.31 24.24
C LYS A 388 13.19 10.00 23.00
N ALA A 389 12.35 10.95 22.54
CA ALA A 389 11.54 10.76 21.34
C ALA A 389 12.42 10.65 20.09
N LEU A 390 13.46 11.49 19.98
CA LEU A 390 14.42 11.41 18.88
C LEU A 390 15.20 10.08 18.90
N GLN A 391 15.65 9.62 20.06
CA GLN A 391 16.33 8.34 20.20
C GLN A 391 15.43 7.18 19.76
N ARG A 392 14.17 7.14 20.22
CA ARG A 392 13.19 6.11 19.81
C ARG A 392 12.93 6.15 18.30
N PHE A 393 12.84 7.35 17.72
CA PHE A 393 12.70 7.52 16.28
C PHE A 393 13.88 6.89 15.52
N VAL A 394 15.13 7.18 15.92
CA VAL A 394 16.34 6.65 15.28
C VAL A 394 16.37 5.12 15.40
N VAL A 395 16.10 4.57 16.58
CA VAL A 395 16.05 3.11 16.79
C VAL A 395 15.00 2.47 15.90
N LEU A 396 13.79 3.03 15.84
CA LEU A 396 12.73 2.53 14.98
C LEU A 396 13.10 2.64 13.51
N ALA A 397 13.67 3.77 13.07
CA ALA A 397 14.09 3.97 11.70
C ALA A 397 15.13 2.93 11.27
N ILE A 398 16.10 2.63 12.12
CA ILE A 398 17.09 1.58 11.89
C ILE A 398 16.41 0.20 11.85
N ALA A 399 15.54 -0.10 12.80
CA ALA A 399 14.82 -1.38 12.84
C ALA A 399 13.98 -1.60 11.57
N LEU A 400 13.23 -0.60 11.11
CA LEU A 400 12.43 -0.68 9.89
C LEU A 400 13.30 -0.76 8.62
N ALA A 401 14.46 -0.12 8.60
CA ALA A 401 15.40 -0.21 7.49
C ALA A 401 16.04 -1.60 7.39
N LEU A 402 16.36 -2.24 8.53
CA LEU A 402 16.97 -3.57 8.60
C LEU A 402 15.93 -4.69 8.42
N ILE A 403 14.70 -4.47 8.87
CA ILE A 403 13.60 -5.44 8.78
C ILE A 403 12.45 -4.79 8.00
N PRO A 404 12.54 -4.73 6.66
CA PRO A 404 11.53 -4.08 5.83
C PRO A 404 10.27 -4.96 5.76
N ILE A 405 9.42 -4.93 6.79
CA ILE A 405 8.23 -5.78 6.94
C ILE A 405 7.32 -5.73 5.70
N GLY A 406 7.22 -4.58 5.03
CA GLY A 406 6.43 -4.42 3.82
C GLY A 406 6.88 -5.27 2.62
N THR A 407 8.05 -5.92 2.69
CA THR A 407 8.52 -6.88 1.67
C THR A 407 8.10 -8.31 1.98
N VAL A 408 7.62 -8.58 3.20
CA VAL A 408 7.30 -9.95 3.64
C VAL A 408 6.01 -10.42 2.97
N PRO A 409 6.05 -11.47 2.16
CA PRO A 409 4.85 -12.05 1.55
C PRO A 409 4.02 -12.79 2.59
N GLY A 410 2.80 -13.16 2.23
CA GLY A 410 2.00 -14.10 3.01
C GLY A 410 2.71 -15.46 3.15
N PHE A 411 2.64 -16.03 4.34
CA PHE A 411 3.25 -17.34 4.62
C PHE A 411 2.38 -18.49 4.13
N GLY A 412 3.02 -19.55 3.64
CA GLY A 412 2.33 -20.77 3.22
C GLY A 412 1.56 -20.66 1.90
N GLY A 413 1.82 -19.62 1.11
CA GLY A 413 1.27 -19.51 -0.24
C GLY A 413 1.56 -20.76 -1.08
N PRO A 414 0.73 -21.11 -2.08
CA PRO A 414 1.00 -22.20 -2.98
C PRO A 414 2.42 -22.02 -3.52
N ARG A 415 3.23 -23.07 -3.46
CA ARG A 415 4.57 -23.05 -4.03
C ARG A 415 4.41 -22.69 -5.50
N MET A 416 4.85 -21.50 -5.89
CA MET A 416 4.99 -21.15 -7.29
C MET A 416 6.18 -21.97 -7.81
N ILE A 417 5.86 -23.19 -8.27
CA ILE A 417 6.84 -24.16 -8.78
C ILE A 417 7.20 -23.78 -10.20
#